data_35d414e67ec5e133b0dfcfe6107a9a21
#
_entry.id   35d414e67ec5e133b0dfcfe6107a9a21
#
_cell.length_a   1.000
_cell.length_b   1.000
_cell.length_c   1.000
_cell.angle_alpha   90.00
_cell.angle_beta   90.00
_cell.angle_gamma   90.00
#
_symmetry.space_group_name_H-M   'P 1'
#
loop_
_entity.id
_entity.type
_entity.pdbx_description
1 polymer ?
#
loop_
_entity_poly.entity_id
_entity_poly.type
_entity_poly.pdbx_seq_one_letter_code
_entity_poly.pdbx_strand_id
1 'polypeptide(L)'
;MPNAVISNTAPADLIKLGRITASYGVKGWVKVQPHSAHAEVLLSATQWWLTCPVPDVGQVPTPPTPVARQVMQARPQGAAVVAQLAGVTDRTQADALRGWQVHAPRADFPLPNEGEYYWVDLIGCVVYGQGEGEIERMGVVAEVFDNGAHAVLKIHRQQLAGPGGEPQLLLDAKGRPADILVPFVRAHIESVDLTERRINTNWPLNF
;
A
#
# COMPACT_ATOMS: atom_id res chain seq x y z
N MET A 1 -32.32 5.28 -7.08
CA MET A 1 -31.08 4.66 -6.62
C MET A 1 -30.37 4.12 -7.84
N PRO A 2 -29.22 4.68 -8.28
CA PRO A 2 -28.51 4.12 -9.42
C PRO A 2 -27.94 2.75 -9.05
N ASN A 3 -28.28 1.76 -9.84
CA ASN A 3 -27.72 0.41 -9.78
C ASN A 3 -26.21 0.53 -10.07
N ALA A 4 -25.37 0.36 -9.04
CA ALA A 4 -23.94 0.28 -9.25
C ALA A 4 -23.65 -0.96 -10.10
N VAL A 5 -23.23 -0.76 -11.32
CA VAL A 5 -22.78 -1.82 -12.22
C VAL A 5 -21.56 -2.45 -11.58
N ILE A 6 -21.71 -3.66 -11.05
CA ILE A 6 -20.59 -4.44 -10.51
C ILE A 6 -19.69 -4.78 -11.70
N SER A 7 -18.61 -4.04 -11.86
CA SER A 7 -17.58 -4.37 -12.83
C SER A 7 -16.92 -5.67 -12.40
N ASN A 8 -17.02 -6.70 -13.21
CA ASN A 8 -16.43 -8.01 -12.91
C ASN A 8 -14.96 -8.13 -13.35
N THR A 9 -14.43 -7.07 -13.96
CA THR A 9 -13.03 -6.98 -14.37
C THR A 9 -12.24 -6.29 -13.27
N ALA A 10 -11.24 -6.98 -12.72
CA ALA A 10 -10.39 -6.41 -11.67
C ALA A 10 -9.60 -5.20 -12.19
N PRO A 11 -9.63 -4.05 -11.50
CA PRO A 11 -8.77 -2.93 -11.80
C PRO A 11 -7.29 -3.32 -11.72
N ALA A 12 -6.46 -2.66 -12.54
CA ALA A 12 -5.02 -2.90 -12.55
C ALA A 12 -4.30 -2.28 -11.33
N ASP A 13 -4.95 -1.32 -10.67
CA ASP A 13 -4.42 -0.50 -9.58
C ASP A 13 -4.97 -0.90 -8.20
N LEU A 14 -5.22 -2.19 -8.00
CA LEU A 14 -5.70 -2.73 -6.71
C LEU A 14 -4.66 -2.56 -5.61
N ILE A 15 -5.05 -1.87 -4.55
CA ILE A 15 -4.24 -1.65 -3.36
C ILE A 15 -4.69 -2.56 -2.24
N LYS A 16 -3.74 -3.25 -1.64
CA LYS A 16 -3.98 -4.15 -0.51
C LYS A 16 -4.28 -3.36 0.76
N LEU A 17 -5.45 -3.57 1.33
CA LEU A 17 -5.93 -2.88 2.52
C LEU A 17 -5.76 -3.67 3.81
N GLY A 18 -5.85 -5.00 3.72
CA GLY A 18 -5.83 -5.85 4.91
C GLY A 18 -6.03 -7.33 4.59
N ARG A 19 -6.23 -8.11 5.65
CA ARG A 19 -6.48 -9.56 5.57
C ARG A 19 -7.66 -9.95 6.44
N ILE A 20 -8.52 -10.84 5.94
CA ILE A 20 -9.59 -11.46 6.71
C ILE A 20 -8.94 -12.43 7.71
N THR A 21 -9.17 -12.22 9.00
CA THR A 21 -8.55 -13.02 10.09
C THR A 21 -9.52 -14.04 10.69
N ALA A 22 -10.81 -13.75 10.69
CA ALA A 22 -11.82 -14.61 11.27
C ALA A 22 -13.24 -14.25 10.77
N SER A 23 -14.22 -15.13 11.02
CA SER A 23 -15.63 -14.76 11.05
C SER A 23 -15.95 -13.90 12.27
N TYR A 24 -17.01 -13.10 12.20
CA TYR A 24 -17.53 -12.31 13.31
C TYR A 24 -19.00 -12.60 13.53
N GLY A 25 -19.33 -13.28 14.63
CA GLY A 25 -20.69 -13.73 14.94
C GLY A 25 -21.16 -14.89 14.04
N VAL A 26 -22.47 -15.00 13.84
CA VAL A 26 -23.10 -16.13 13.12
C VAL A 26 -23.73 -15.72 11.78
N LYS A 27 -23.82 -14.42 11.49
CA LYS A 27 -24.55 -13.86 10.33
C LYS A 27 -23.64 -13.57 9.12
N GLY A 28 -22.54 -14.31 8.95
CA GLY A 28 -21.66 -14.16 7.78
C GLY A 28 -20.76 -12.92 7.79
N TRP A 29 -20.60 -12.25 8.93
CA TRP A 29 -19.66 -11.14 9.01
C TRP A 29 -18.23 -11.65 9.04
N VAL A 30 -17.32 -10.91 8.39
CA VAL A 30 -15.88 -11.16 8.41
C VAL A 30 -15.15 -10.10 9.24
N LYS A 31 -14.06 -10.48 9.90
CA LYS A 31 -13.16 -9.58 10.61
C LYS A 31 -11.90 -9.38 9.79
N VAL A 32 -11.61 -8.14 9.45
CA VAL A 32 -10.43 -7.73 8.67
C VAL A 32 -9.44 -7.04 9.57
N GLN A 33 -8.19 -7.49 9.53
CA GLN A 33 -7.06 -6.77 10.11
C GLN A 33 -6.48 -5.84 9.06
N PRO A 34 -6.57 -4.50 9.22
CA PRO A 34 -5.94 -3.55 8.30
C PRO A 34 -4.43 -3.67 8.32
N HIS A 35 -3.77 -3.36 7.20
CA HIS A 35 -2.32 -3.28 7.10
C HIS A 35 -1.77 -1.91 7.51
N SER A 36 -2.60 -0.88 7.50
CA SER A 36 -2.23 0.49 7.88
C SER A 36 -3.27 1.07 8.83
N ALA A 37 -2.94 2.20 9.48
CA ALA A 37 -3.86 2.97 10.29
C ALA A 37 -5.07 3.51 9.50
N HIS A 38 -4.99 3.56 8.17
CA HIS A 38 -6.04 4.05 7.28
C HIS A 38 -7.11 2.99 7.00
N ALA A 39 -7.82 2.57 8.06
CA ALA A 39 -8.99 1.69 7.93
C ALA A 39 -10.19 2.37 7.22
N GLU A 40 -10.09 3.66 6.92
CA GLU A 40 -11.16 4.49 6.33
C GLU A 40 -11.63 3.95 4.99
N VAL A 41 -10.71 3.50 4.12
CA VAL A 41 -11.06 2.92 2.83
C VAL A 41 -11.84 1.61 3.00
N LEU A 42 -11.50 0.79 4.01
CA LEU A 42 -12.27 -0.41 4.33
C LEU A 42 -13.70 -0.10 4.80
N LEU A 43 -13.92 1.09 5.37
CA LEU A 43 -15.21 1.52 5.88
C LEU A 43 -16.06 2.21 4.80
N SER A 44 -15.44 2.92 3.86
CA SER A 44 -16.11 3.72 2.84
C SER A 44 -16.32 2.98 1.52
N ALA A 45 -15.45 2.03 1.16
CA ALA A 45 -15.55 1.30 -0.09
C ALA A 45 -16.82 0.43 -0.15
N THR A 46 -17.58 0.59 -1.22
CA THR A 46 -18.80 -0.17 -1.47
C THR A 46 -18.54 -1.57 -2.05
N GLN A 47 -17.34 -1.80 -2.54
CA GLN A 47 -16.89 -3.05 -3.13
C GLN A 47 -15.46 -3.36 -2.68
N TRP A 48 -15.22 -4.60 -2.27
CA TRP A 48 -13.89 -5.12 -2.02
C TRP A 48 -13.50 -6.13 -3.09
N TRP A 49 -12.22 -6.19 -3.37
CA TRP A 49 -11.61 -7.21 -4.21
C TRP A 49 -10.84 -8.18 -3.32
N LEU A 50 -11.24 -9.44 -3.36
CA LEU A 50 -10.66 -10.47 -2.51
C LEU A 50 -9.72 -11.36 -3.33
N THR A 51 -8.51 -11.61 -2.81
CA THR A 51 -7.59 -12.59 -3.39
C THR A 51 -7.32 -13.71 -2.40
N CYS A 52 -7.35 -14.96 -2.89
CA CYS A 52 -7.00 -16.11 -2.09
C CYS A 52 -5.50 -16.06 -1.72
N PRO A 53 -5.11 -16.47 -0.50
CA PRO A 53 -3.71 -16.64 -0.18
C PRO A 53 -3.08 -17.68 -1.11
N VAL A 54 -1.95 -17.34 -1.73
CA VAL A 54 -1.18 -18.29 -2.54
C VAL A 54 -0.52 -19.28 -1.59
N PRO A 55 -0.69 -20.61 -1.77
CA PRO A 55 0.07 -21.57 -1.00
C PRO A 55 1.56 -21.46 -1.34
N ASP A 56 2.41 -21.49 -0.33
CA ASP A 56 3.87 -21.31 -0.41
C ASP A 56 4.57 -22.61 -0.91
N VAL A 57 4.06 -23.26 -1.96
CA VAL A 57 4.58 -24.55 -2.43
C VAL A 57 4.87 -24.53 -3.94
N GLY A 58 6.13 -24.25 -4.28
CA GLY A 58 6.85 -24.85 -5.41
C GLY A 58 6.36 -24.66 -6.85
N GLN A 59 5.33 -23.85 -7.12
CA GLN A 59 4.89 -23.51 -8.47
C GLN A 59 5.07 -22.01 -8.70
N VAL A 60 5.46 -21.64 -9.94
CA VAL A 60 5.46 -20.23 -10.37
C VAL A 60 4.06 -19.68 -10.08
N PRO A 61 3.90 -18.73 -9.13
CA PRO A 61 2.57 -18.33 -8.70
C PRO A 61 1.92 -17.51 -9.81
N THR A 62 0.92 -18.10 -10.46
CA THR A 62 -0.04 -17.27 -11.21
C THR A 62 -0.71 -16.38 -10.18
N PRO A 63 -0.67 -15.04 -10.33
CA PRO A 63 -1.31 -14.15 -9.37
C PRO A 63 -2.79 -14.52 -9.23
N PRO A 64 -3.31 -14.69 -8.00
CA PRO A 64 -4.68 -15.11 -7.78
C PRO A 64 -5.62 -14.08 -8.39
N THR A 65 -6.58 -14.55 -9.19
CA THR A 65 -7.59 -13.67 -9.80
C THR A 65 -8.43 -13.02 -8.70
N PRO A 66 -8.47 -11.68 -8.61
CA PRO A 66 -9.27 -11.00 -7.62
C PRO A 66 -10.77 -11.23 -7.85
N VAL A 67 -11.51 -11.48 -6.78
CA VAL A 67 -12.96 -11.69 -6.80
C VAL A 67 -13.66 -10.49 -6.18
N ALA A 68 -14.54 -9.84 -6.94
CA ALA A 68 -15.35 -8.73 -6.43
C ALA A 68 -16.36 -9.20 -5.38
N ARG A 69 -16.50 -8.43 -4.30
CA ARG A 69 -17.54 -8.62 -3.28
C ARG A 69 -18.11 -7.26 -2.88
N GLN A 70 -19.42 -7.12 -3.00
CA GLN A 70 -20.11 -5.92 -2.52
C GLN A 70 -20.10 -5.89 -0.99
N VAL A 71 -19.78 -4.75 -0.43
CA VAL A 71 -19.81 -4.50 1.02
C VAL A 71 -21.21 -3.98 1.38
N MET A 72 -21.95 -4.78 2.12
CA MET A 72 -23.31 -4.41 2.57
C MET A 72 -23.23 -3.47 3.77
N GLN A 73 -22.34 -3.75 4.69
CA GLN A 73 -22.02 -2.94 5.86
C GLN A 73 -20.57 -3.14 6.28
N ALA A 74 -19.93 -2.08 6.76
CA ALA A 74 -18.64 -2.14 7.43
C ALA A 74 -18.64 -1.23 8.66
N ARG A 75 -17.93 -1.62 9.72
CA ARG A 75 -17.79 -0.83 10.94
C ARG A 75 -16.49 -1.12 11.66
N PRO A 76 -15.94 -0.16 12.42
CA PRO A 76 -14.76 -0.39 13.23
C PRO A 76 -15.07 -1.35 14.39
N GLN A 77 -14.08 -2.17 14.76
CA GLN A 77 -14.12 -3.08 15.89
C GLN A 77 -12.74 -3.15 16.56
N GLY A 78 -12.47 -2.24 17.47
CA GLY A 78 -11.13 -2.03 18.00
C GLY A 78 -10.15 -1.63 16.90
N ALA A 79 -9.01 -2.31 16.80
CA ALA A 79 -8.02 -2.13 15.73
C ALA A 79 -8.37 -2.86 14.41
N ALA A 80 -9.55 -3.50 14.33
CA ALA A 80 -10.00 -4.23 13.16
C ALA A 80 -11.24 -3.59 12.55
N VAL A 81 -11.61 -4.01 11.33
CA VAL A 81 -12.87 -3.70 10.68
C VAL A 81 -13.70 -4.98 10.59
N VAL A 82 -14.99 -4.91 10.92
CA VAL A 82 -15.92 -6.00 10.65
C VAL A 82 -16.88 -5.60 9.54
N ALA A 83 -17.11 -6.51 8.60
CA ALA A 83 -17.94 -6.23 7.45
C ALA A 83 -18.85 -7.42 7.08
N GLN A 84 -20.00 -7.09 6.50
CA GLN A 84 -20.91 -8.05 5.87
C GLN A 84 -20.78 -7.92 4.36
N LEU A 85 -20.48 -9.04 3.70
CA LEU A 85 -20.29 -9.11 2.26
C LEU A 85 -21.50 -9.77 1.60
N ALA A 86 -21.88 -9.29 0.42
CA ALA A 86 -22.94 -9.93 -0.36
C ALA A 86 -22.58 -11.38 -0.69
N GLY A 87 -23.55 -12.28 -0.50
CA GLY A 87 -23.37 -13.71 -0.71
C GLY A 87 -22.66 -14.46 0.42
N VAL A 88 -22.35 -13.78 1.56
CA VAL A 88 -21.79 -14.41 2.76
C VAL A 88 -22.82 -14.27 3.87
N THR A 89 -23.59 -15.32 4.12
CA THR A 89 -24.79 -15.27 4.96
C THR A 89 -24.66 -16.00 6.30
N ASP A 90 -23.64 -16.84 6.43
CA ASP A 90 -23.41 -17.67 7.62
C ASP A 90 -21.92 -17.72 8.00
N ARG A 91 -21.67 -18.26 9.18
CA ARG A 91 -20.32 -18.36 9.75
C ARG A 91 -19.40 -19.25 8.92
N THR A 92 -19.89 -20.34 8.36
CA THR A 92 -19.08 -21.30 7.58
C THR A 92 -18.53 -20.64 6.33
N GLN A 93 -19.35 -19.86 5.63
CA GLN A 93 -18.94 -19.09 4.45
C GLN A 93 -17.93 -17.99 4.82
N ALA A 94 -18.15 -17.32 5.95
CA ALA A 94 -17.19 -16.32 6.44
C ALA A 94 -15.84 -16.93 6.86
N ASP A 95 -15.85 -18.10 7.51
CA ASP A 95 -14.65 -18.83 7.89
C ASP A 95 -13.86 -19.33 6.66
N ALA A 96 -14.53 -19.67 5.57
CA ALA A 96 -13.89 -20.04 4.29
C ALA A 96 -13.07 -18.88 3.66
N LEU A 97 -13.38 -17.64 4.02
CA LEU A 97 -12.63 -16.45 3.57
C LEU A 97 -11.43 -16.12 4.49
N ARG A 98 -11.18 -16.89 5.52
CA ARG A 98 -10.04 -16.66 6.42
C ARG A 98 -8.72 -16.73 5.66
N GLY A 99 -7.85 -15.76 5.89
CA GLY A 99 -6.56 -15.62 5.23
C GLY A 99 -6.61 -14.82 3.92
N TRP A 100 -7.79 -14.61 3.32
CA TRP A 100 -7.92 -13.85 2.10
C TRP A 100 -7.50 -12.40 2.29
N GLN A 101 -6.87 -11.86 1.26
CA GLN A 101 -6.44 -10.46 1.21
C GLN A 101 -7.59 -9.60 0.70
N VAL A 102 -7.74 -8.41 1.28
CA VAL A 102 -8.75 -7.42 0.89
C VAL A 102 -8.06 -6.28 0.16
N HIS A 103 -8.59 -5.92 -1.01
CA HIS A 103 -8.07 -4.83 -1.85
C HIS A 103 -9.21 -3.88 -2.24
N ALA A 104 -8.85 -2.63 -2.54
CA ALA A 104 -9.72 -1.69 -3.23
C ALA A 104 -8.94 -0.98 -4.36
N PRO A 105 -9.64 -0.48 -5.41
CA PRO A 105 -9.03 0.38 -6.42
C PRO A 105 -8.48 1.66 -5.79
N ARG A 106 -7.42 2.22 -6.35
CA ARG A 106 -6.88 3.51 -5.89
C ARG A 106 -7.92 4.63 -5.92
N ALA A 107 -8.86 4.56 -6.86
CA ALA A 107 -9.95 5.53 -7.01
C ALA A 107 -10.92 5.58 -5.82
N ASP A 108 -11.03 4.50 -5.03
CA ASP A 108 -11.89 4.43 -3.85
C ASP A 108 -11.28 5.11 -2.61
N PHE A 109 -10.02 5.54 -2.70
CA PHE A 109 -9.36 6.24 -1.61
C PHE A 109 -9.81 7.71 -1.59
N PRO A 110 -10.24 8.25 -0.44
CA PRO A 110 -10.51 9.67 -0.32
C PRO A 110 -9.27 10.47 -0.69
N LEU A 111 -9.46 11.73 -1.10
CA LEU A 111 -8.32 12.62 -1.30
C LEU A 111 -7.68 12.87 0.07
N PRO A 112 -6.36 12.74 0.21
CA PRO A 112 -5.68 13.07 1.45
C PRO A 112 -5.77 14.57 1.71
N ASN A 113 -5.69 14.98 2.98
CA ASN A 113 -5.59 16.40 3.33
C ASN A 113 -4.29 17.01 2.77
N GLU A 114 -4.22 18.32 2.74
CA GLU A 114 -3.02 19.03 2.29
C GLU A 114 -1.81 18.65 3.17
N GLY A 115 -0.76 18.16 2.52
CA GLY A 115 0.45 17.68 3.20
C GLY A 115 0.36 16.25 3.79
N GLU A 116 -0.76 15.56 3.58
CA GLU A 116 -0.89 14.13 3.86
C GLU A 116 -0.77 13.32 2.56
N TYR A 117 -0.17 12.16 2.66
CA TYR A 117 0.05 11.28 1.51
C TYR A 117 -0.24 9.83 1.88
N TYR A 118 -0.86 9.10 0.98
CA TYR A 118 -0.92 7.65 1.12
C TYR A 118 0.45 7.05 0.85
N TRP A 119 0.92 6.18 1.71
CA TRP A 119 2.25 5.56 1.57
C TRP A 119 2.43 4.82 0.25
N VAL A 120 1.35 4.22 -0.24
CA VAL A 120 1.35 3.55 -1.55
C VAL A 120 1.66 4.48 -2.72
N ASP A 121 1.27 5.76 -2.63
CA ASP A 121 1.56 6.75 -3.66
C ASP A 121 3.02 7.21 -3.65
N LEU A 122 3.67 7.12 -2.48
CA LEU A 122 5.09 7.47 -2.33
C LEU A 122 6.02 6.37 -2.86
N ILE A 123 5.58 5.09 -2.85
CA ILE A 123 6.38 3.98 -3.35
C ILE A 123 6.65 4.16 -4.85
N GLY A 124 7.92 4.04 -5.26
CA GLY A 124 8.36 4.27 -6.62
C GLY A 124 8.58 5.74 -7.00
N CYS A 125 8.36 6.70 -6.08
CA CYS A 125 8.80 8.09 -6.29
C CYS A 125 10.33 8.19 -6.25
N VAL A 126 10.87 9.05 -7.09
CA VAL A 126 12.29 9.39 -7.10
C VAL A 126 12.55 10.40 -5.99
N VAL A 127 13.55 10.11 -5.16
CA VAL A 127 13.96 10.99 -4.07
C VAL A 127 15.23 11.72 -4.44
N TYR A 128 15.22 13.02 -4.18
CA TYR A 128 16.37 13.91 -4.32
C TYR A 128 16.76 14.43 -2.93
N GLY A 129 18.04 14.40 -2.62
CA GLY A 129 18.59 14.84 -1.35
C GLY A 129 19.73 15.82 -1.53
N GLN A 130 20.31 16.25 -0.42
CA GLN A 130 21.37 17.25 -0.40
C GLN A 130 22.73 16.58 -0.64
N GLY A 131 23.33 16.85 -1.82
CA GLY A 131 24.70 16.50 -2.17
C GLY A 131 25.72 17.55 -1.72
N GLU A 132 26.94 17.50 -2.25
CA GLU A 132 28.02 18.49 -1.99
C GLU A 132 27.76 19.82 -2.72
N GLY A 133 26.68 20.53 -2.30
CA GLY A 133 26.31 21.86 -2.82
C GLY A 133 25.16 21.89 -3.83
N GLU A 134 24.70 20.74 -4.31
CA GLU A 134 23.58 20.64 -5.25
C GLU A 134 22.58 19.56 -4.79
N ILE A 135 21.35 19.66 -5.32
CA ILE A 135 20.33 18.63 -5.11
C ILE A 135 20.62 17.47 -6.06
N GLU A 136 20.89 16.30 -5.51
CA GLU A 136 21.23 15.11 -6.26
C GLU A 136 20.20 14.00 -6.08
N ARG A 137 20.13 13.12 -7.07
CA ARG A 137 19.28 11.93 -7.01
C ARG A 137 19.80 10.96 -5.94
N MET A 138 18.96 10.66 -4.96
CA MET A 138 19.25 9.70 -3.89
C MET A 138 18.90 8.27 -4.32
N GLY A 139 17.71 8.09 -4.92
CA GLY A 139 17.21 6.79 -5.32
C GLY A 139 15.70 6.78 -5.52
N VAL A 140 15.08 5.62 -5.28
CA VAL A 140 13.64 5.39 -5.42
C VAL A 140 13.08 4.81 -4.14
N VAL A 141 11.91 5.30 -3.72
CA VAL A 141 11.20 4.76 -2.55
C VAL A 141 10.80 3.31 -2.85
N ALA A 142 11.36 2.37 -2.10
CA ALA A 142 11.06 0.95 -2.18
C ALA A 142 9.95 0.54 -1.21
N GLU A 143 9.91 1.17 -0.04
CA GLU A 143 8.98 0.84 1.04
C GLU A 143 8.75 2.07 1.92
N VAL A 144 7.57 2.14 2.53
CA VAL A 144 7.25 3.10 3.60
C VAL A 144 6.75 2.30 4.79
N PHE A 145 7.29 2.56 5.96
CA PHE A 145 6.89 1.88 7.20
C PHE A 145 6.87 2.84 8.38
N ASP A 146 6.15 2.46 9.43
CA ASP A 146 6.11 3.19 10.70
C ASP A 146 7.14 2.60 11.67
N ASN A 147 7.98 3.46 12.25
CA ASN A 147 8.94 3.06 13.29
C ASN A 147 8.39 3.25 14.72
N GLY A 148 7.09 3.58 14.85
CA GLY A 148 6.40 3.86 16.11
C GLY A 148 6.41 5.33 16.52
N ALA A 149 7.21 6.18 15.89
CA ALA A 149 7.25 7.63 16.10
C ALA A 149 6.79 8.42 14.87
N HIS A 150 7.15 7.94 13.68
CA HIS A 150 6.81 8.57 12.40
C HIS A 150 7.00 7.60 11.24
N ALA A 151 6.46 7.95 10.08
CA ALA A 151 6.70 7.21 8.85
C ALA A 151 8.16 7.38 8.39
N VAL A 152 8.73 6.32 7.81
CA VAL A 152 10.09 6.28 7.28
C VAL A 152 10.07 5.79 5.84
N LEU A 153 10.71 6.53 4.94
CA LEU A 153 10.95 6.11 3.57
C LEU A 153 12.20 5.22 3.54
N LYS A 154 12.06 4.01 3.04
CA LYS A 154 13.18 3.15 2.67
C LYS A 154 13.45 3.35 1.20
N ILE A 155 14.62 3.89 0.88
CA ILE A 155 15.01 4.30 -0.45
C ILE A 155 16.11 3.36 -0.94
N HIS A 156 15.86 2.67 -2.06
CA HIS A 156 16.91 1.97 -2.79
C HIS A 156 17.79 2.99 -3.50
N ARG A 157 19.03 3.09 -3.08
CA ARG A 157 19.98 4.04 -3.64
C ARG A 157 20.25 3.77 -5.12
N GLN A 158 20.33 4.84 -5.89
CA GLN A 158 20.65 4.77 -7.32
C GLN A 158 21.73 5.78 -7.67
N GLN A 159 22.58 5.40 -8.62
CA GLN A 159 23.57 6.27 -9.22
C GLN A 159 23.33 6.37 -10.71
N LEU A 160 23.51 7.54 -11.29
CA LEU A 160 23.46 7.68 -12.76
C LEU A 160 24.73 7.10 -13.37
N ALA A 161 24.61 6.35 -14.45
CA ALA A 161 25.74 5.78 -15.20
C ALA A 161 26.51 6.85 -16.02
N GLY A 162 26.63 8.07 -15.49
CA GLY A 162 27.22 9.25 -16.10
C GLY A 162 26.23 10.38 -16.29
N PRO A 163 26.63 11.55 -16.79
CA PRO A 163 25.74 12.69 -17.05
C PRO A 163 24.63 12.31 -18.02
N GLY A 164 23.37 12.29 -17.53
CA GLY A 164 22.19 11.89 -18.35
C GLY A 164 22.04 10.38 -18.60
N GLY A 165 22.84 9.54 -17.93
CA GLY A 165 22.75 8.08 -18.03
C GLY A 165 21.55 7.49 -17.28
N GLU A 166 21.27 6.22 -17.55
CA GLU A 166 20.22 5.50 -16.84
C GLU A 166 20.57 5.29 -15.37
N PRO A 167 19.57 5.39 -14.46
CA PRO A 167 19.79 5.15 -13.05
C PRO A 167 20.08 3.67 -12.78
N GLN A 168 21.20 3.37 -12.17
CA GLN A 168 21.60 2.04 -11.76
C GLN A 168 21.46 1.87 -10.24
N LEU A 169 20.93 0.73 -9.82
CA LEU A 169 20.79 0.39 -8.42
C LEU A 169 22.19 0.17 -7.79
N LEU A 170 22.43 0.84 -6.67
CA LEU A 170 23.62 0.57 -5.87
C LEU A 170 23.41 -0.67 -5.00
N LEU A 171 24.40 -1.54 -4.99
CA LEU A 171 24.36 -2.77 -4.19
C LEU A 171 25.36 -2.68 -3.02
N ASP A 172 24.98 -3.28 -1.89
CA ASP A 172 25.87 -3.46 -0.74
C ASP A 172 26.92 -4.57 -1.02
N ALA A 173 27.85 -4.77 -0.08
CA ALA A 173 28.88 -5.80 -0.18
C ALA A 173 28.34 -7.24 -0.25
N LYS A 174 27.05 -7.43 0.01
CA LYS A 174 26.35 -8.73 -0.07
C LYS A 174 25.47 -8.87 -1.33
N GLY A 175 25.56 -7.89 -2.26
CA GLY A 175 24.79 -7.89 -3.49
C GLY A 175 23.30 -7.53 -3.31
N ARG A 176 22.91 -6.94 -2.18
CA ARG A 176 21.56 -6.46 -1.92
C ARG A 176 21.48 -4.95 -2.22
N PRO A 177 20.28 -4.40 -2.53
CA PRO A 177 20.12 -2.97 -2.66
C PRO A 177 20.71 -2.21 -1.45
N ALA A 178 21.54 -1.21 -1.72
CA ALA A 178 21.99 -0.30 -0.70
C ALA A 178 20.84 0.63 -0.33
N ASP A 179 20.40 0.56 0.93
CA ASP A 179 19.26 1.31 1.41
C ASP A 179 19.68 2.55 2.19
N ILE A 180 18.88 3.60 2.08
CA ILE A 180 18.92 4.74 2.98
C ILE A 180 17.53 4.94 3.59
N LEU A 181 17.48 5.26 4.88
CA LEU A 181 16.23 5.51 5.60
C LEU A 181 16.08 7.01 5.83
N VAL A 182 14.98 7.58 5.33
CA VAL A 182 14.68 9.00 5.48
C VAL A 182 13.39 9.15 6.25
N PRO A 183 13.38 9.87 7.40
CA PRO A 183 12.16 10.16 8.13
C PRO A 183 11.20 10.99 7.28
N PHE A 184 9.97 10.53 7.11
CA PHE A 184 8.93 11.24 6.36
C PHE A 184 8.23 12.24 7.26
N VAL A 185 8.94 13.30 7.63
CA VAL A 185 8.46 14.38 8.49
C VAL A 185 8.73 15.74 7.85
N ARG A 186 7.93 16.76 8.19
CA ARG A 186 8.05 18.12 7.64
C ARG A 186 9.43 18.74 7.81
N ALA A 187 10.20 18.32 8.82
CA ALA A 187 11.56 18.81 9.03
C ALA A 187 12.53 18.32 7.95
N HIS A 188 12.26 17.20 7.28
CA HIS A 188 13.15 16.59 6.30
C HIS A 188 12.58 16.57 4.89
N ILE A 189 11.26 16.57 4.73
CA ILE A 189 10.61 16.56 3.41
C ILE A 189 10.29 18.01 3.01
N GLU A 190 10.90 18.47 1.94
CA GLU A 190 10.70 19.83 1.41
C GLU A 190 9.51 19.91 0.49
N SER A 191 9.36 18.91 -0.40
CA SER A 191 8.20 18.83 -1.30
C SER A 191 7.94 17.40 -1.77
N VAL A 192 6.67 17.11 -2.08
CA VAL A 192 6.23 15.86 -2.70
C VAL A 192 5.38 16.23 -3.91
N ASP A 193 5.79 15.79 -5.09
CA ASP A 193 5.04 15.90 -6.33
C ASP A 193 4.69 14.49 -6.82
N LEU A 194 3.42 14.09 -6.62
CA LEU A 194 2.95 12.78 -7.03
C LEU A 194 2.75 12.67 -8.55
N THR A 195 2.55 13.79 -9.24
CA THR A 195 2.40 13.82 -10.70
C THR A 195 3.73 13.51 -11.38
N GLU A 196 4.79 14.18 -10.93
CA GLU A 196 6.16 13.97 -11.41
C GLU A 196 6.84 12.79 -10.69
N ARG A 197 6.15 12.14 -9.73
CA ARG A 197 6.67 11.08 -8.87
C ARG A 197 8.01 11.45 -8.24
N ARG A 198 8.08 12.65 -7.68
CA ARG A 198 9.29 13.26 -7.14
C ARG A 198 9.10 13.67 -5.69
N ILE A 199 10.10 13.38 -4.87
CA ILE A 199 10.22 13.84 -3.47
C ILE A 199 11.52 14.57 -3.32
N ASN A 200 11.50 15.80 -2.79
CA ASN A 200 12.70 16.54 -2.42
C ASN A 200 12.85 16.52 -0.90
N THR A 201 14.07 16.30 -0.46
CA THR A 201 14.42 16.25 0.96
C THR A 201 15.73 17.00 1.23
N ASN A 202 15.88 17.57 2.43
CA ASN A 202 17.13 18.10 2.92
C ASN A 202 18.06 17.03 3.52
N TRP A 203 17.68 15.74 3.41
CA TRP A 203 18.48 14.65 3.95
C TRP A 203 19.78 14.48 3.17
N PRO A 204 20.94 14.33 3.85
CA PRO A 204 22.23 14.19 3.18
C PRO A 204 22.36 12.83 2.48
N LEU A 205 23.05 12.83 1.33
CA LEU A 205 23.33 11.61 0.56
C LEU A 205 24.32 10.66 1.24
N ASN A 206 25.20 11.21 2.09
CA ASN A 206 26.29 10.50 2.76
C ASN A 206 26.00 10.36 4.27
N PHE A 207 24.94 9.65 4.60
CA PHE A 207 24.57 9.39 6.00
C PHE A 207 24.79 7.92 6.35
#